data_ff667848f7039984cf70cefd40af05b9
#
_entry.id   ff667848f7039984cf70cefd40af05b9
#
_cell.length_a   1.000
_cell.length_b   1.000
_cell.length_c   1.000
_cell.angle_alpha   90.00
_cell.angle_beta   90.00
_cell.angle_gamma   90.00
#
_symmetry.space_group_name_H-M   'P 1'
#
loop_
_entity.id
_entity.type
_entity.pdbx_description
1 polymer ?
#
loop_
_entity_poly.entity_id
_entity_poly.type
_entity_poly.pdbx_seq_one_letter_code
_entity_poly.pdbx_strand_id
1 'polypeptide(L)'
;MCARPAPGGSVFHIRECQSRNIPEVQAILANSREAAQWSGQAIDNALAASPGYHFVCIVDGAVAGFISGRRITVEAEILNLAVKPEFRRQGLGQALVHVVLERFCQDGALQVFLEVRESNHSAISFYRRLGFREIGRREGYYSDPPEAALVMARPTTPSSPSVG
;
A
#
# COMPACT_ATOMS: atom_id res chain seq x y z
N MET A 1 -19.57 -0.99 0.19
CA MET A 1 -18.32 -1.39 -0.49
C MET A 1 -18.66 -2.42 -1.56
N CYS A 2 -18.22 -2.19 -2.78
CA CYS A 2 -18.46 -3.12 -3.88
C CYS A 2 -17.47 -4.27 -3.79
N ALA A 3 -17.98 -5.49 -3.73
CA ALA A 3 -17.17 -6.69 -3.92
C ALA A 3 -16.72 -6.77 -5.38
N ARG A 4 -15.45 -7.04 -5.62
CA ARG A 4 -14.89 -7.23 -6.97
C ARG A 4 -14.46 -8.69 -7.13
N PRO A 5 -14.73 -9.29 -8.29
CA PRO A 5 -14.21 -10.62 -8.57
C PRO A 5 -12.69 -10.55 -8.77
N ALA A 6 -11.96 -11.43 -8.11
CA ALA A 6 -10.56 -11.67 -8.43
C ALA A 6 -10.48 -12.51 -9.71
N PRO A 7 -9.43 -12.33 -10.55
CA PRO A 7 -9.19 -13.22 -11.69
C PRO A 7 -8.98 -14.64 -11.18
N GLY A 8 -9.92 -15.55 -11.47
CA GLY A 8 -9.92 -16.92 -10.96
C GLY A 8 -11.14 -17.28 -10.12
N GLY A 9 -12.09 -16.35 -9.95
CA GLY A 9 -13.40 -16.63 -9.36
C GLY A 9 -13.55 -16.37 -7.86
N SER A 10 -12.51 -15.97 -7.14
CA SER A 10 -12.64 -15.57 -5.74
C SER A 10 -13.13 -14.13 -5.65
N VAL A 11 -14.17 -13.90 -4.85
CA VAL A 11 -14.67 -12.56 -4.56
C VAL A 11 -13.90 -12.01 -3.37
N PHE A 12 -13.37 -10.78 -3.51
CA PHE A 12 -12.74 -10.09 -2.40
C PHE A 12 -13.44 -8.77 -2.10
N HIS A 13 -13.30 -8.29 -0.88
CA HIS A 13 -13.73 -6.95 -0.50
C HIS A 13 -12.65 -6.28 0.36
N ILE A 14 -12.68 -4.94 0.37
CA ILE A 14 -11.74 -4.12 1.14
C ILE A 14 -12.52 -3.37 2.19
N ARG A 15 -12.00 -3.35 3.40
CA ARG A 15 -12.53 -2.56 4.52
C ARG A 15 -11.39 -1.98 5.34
N GLU A 16 -11.69 -1.04 6.22
CA GLU A 16 -10.71 -0.50 7.14
C GLU A 16 -10.15 -1.60 8.05
N CYS A 17 -8.83 -1.54 8.27
CA CYS A 17 -8.13 -2.42 9.19
C CYS A 17 -8.50 -2.05 10.64
N GLN A 18 -8.79 -3.05 11.43
CA GLN A 18 -9.10 -2.93 12.85
C GLN A 18 -8.06 -3.68 13.69
N SER A 19 -7.96 -3.33 14.97
CA SER A 19 -7.01 -3.98 15.88
C SER A 19 -7.12 -5.50 15.91
N ARG A 20 -8.33 -6.05 15.74
CA ARG A 20 -8.55 -7.50 15.63
C ARG A 20 -7.86 -8.16 14.43
N ASN A 21 -7.49 -7.38 13.41
CA ASN A 21 -6.79 -7.88 12.22
C ASN A 21 -5.26 -7.93 12.39
N ILE A 22 -4.72 -7.35 13.45
CA ILE A 22 -3.27 -7.23 13.65
C ILE A 22 -2.55 -8.56 13.57
N PRO A 23 -3.00 -9.66 14.21
CA PRO A 23 -2.32 -10.95 14.09
C PRO A 23 -2.21 -11.45 12.65
N GLU A 24 -3.28 -11.35 11.87
CA GLU A 24 -3.27 -11.77 10.46
C GLU A 24 -2.37 -10.86 9.61
N VAL A 25 -2.43 -9.54 9.82
CA VAL A 25 -1.57 -8.57 9.12
C VAL A 25 -0.10 -8.85 9.44
N GLN A 26 0.23 -9.07 10.70
CA GLN A 26 1.59 -9.38 11.13
C GLN A 26 2.12 -10.65 10.45
N ALA A 27 1.29 -11.69 10.35
CA ALA A 27 1.66 -12.93 9.66
C ALA A 27 1.92 -12.69 8.16
N ILE A 28 1.13 -11.84 7.50
CA ILE A 28 1.34 -11.47 6.08
C ILE A 28 2.67 -10.73 5.92
N LEU A 29 2.95 -9.76 6.78
CA LEU A 29 4.20 -8.98 6.72
C LEU A 29 5.42 -9.89 6.96
N ALA A 30 5.35 -10.81 7.91
CA ALA A 30 6.42 -11.75 8.20
C ALA A 30 6.78 -12.64 7.00
N ASN A 31 5.81 -12.93 6.13
CA ASN A 31 6.00 -13.72 4.91
C ASN A 31 6.26 -12.87 3.66
N SER A 32 6.39 -11.57 3.81
CA SER A 32 6.61 -10.61 2.71
C SER A 32 7.95 -9.92 2.91
N ARG A 33 9.02 -10.49 2.34
CA ARG A 33 10.41 -9.99 2.53
C ARG A 33 10.61 -8.54 2.17
N GLU A 34 9.81 -8.04 1.23
CA GLU A 34 9.95 -6.71 0.67
C GLU A 34 9.07 -5.68 1.35
N ALA A 35 8.11 -6.12 2.16
CA ALA A 35 7.29 -5.26 3.00
C ALA A 35 8.07 -4.84 4.25
N ALA A 36 7.75 -3.67 4.78
CA ALA A 36 8.30 -3.24 6.06
C ALA A 36 7.85 -4.19 7.17
N GLN A 37 8.80 -4.71 7.92
CA GLN A 37 8.56 -5.69 8.99
C GLN A 37 8.11 -4.97 10.25
N TRP A 38 6.80 -4.86 10.42
CA TRP A 38 6.18 -4.22 11.57
C TRP A 38 5.79 -5.25 12.64
N SER A 39 6.09 -4.94 13.90
CA SER A 39 5.53 -5.66 15.04
C SER A 39 4.03 -5.38 15.17
N GLY A 40 3.33 -6.21 15.95
CA GLY A 40 1.92 -5.95 16.25
C GLY A 40 1.71 -4.57 16.90
N GLN A 41 2.63 -4.16 17.79
CA GLN A 41 2.59 -2.84 18.43
C GLN A 41 2.79 -1.71 17.40
N ALA A 42 3.68 -1.89 16.43
CA ALA A 42 3.90 -0.89 15.38
C ALA A 42 2.65 -0.73 14.51
N ILE A 43 1.96 -1.82 14.21
CA ILE A 43 0.69 -1.78 13.47
C ILE A 43 -0.37 -1.03 14.29
N ASP A 44 -0.53 -1.38 15.56
CA ASP A 44 -1.50 -0.74 16.45
C ASP A 44 -1.23 0.76 16.57
N ASN A 45 0.03 1.15 16.74
CA ASN A 45 0.44 2.56 16.77
C ASN A 45 0.11 3.29 15.46
N ALA A 46 0.32 2.64 14.31
CA ALA A 46 -0.01 3.22 13.00
C ALA A 46 -1.52 3.44 12.85
N LEU A 47 -2.33 2.47 13.26
CA LEU A 47 -3.79 2.59 13.24
C LEU A 47 -4.27 3.77 14.11
N ALA A 48 -3.67 3.95 15.28
CA ALA A 48 -4.03 5.04 16.19
C ALA A 48 -3.56 6.41 15.68
N ALA A 49 -2.35 6.48 15.11
CA ALA A 49 -1.73 7.73 14.67
C ALA A 49 -2.36 8.31 13.38
N SER A 50 -2.84 7.44 12.48
CA SER A 50 -3.38 7.84 11.18
C SER A 50 -4.67 7.10 10.86
N PRO A 51 -5.74 7.27 11.65
CA PRO A 51 -6.99 6.55 11.43
C PRO A 51 -7.57 6.86 10.05
N GLY A 52 -8.15 5.85 9.43
CA GLY A 52 -8.78 5.97 8.12
C GLY A 52 -7.88 5.73 6.90
N TYR A 53 -6.60 5.42 7.09
CA TYR A 53 -5.65 5.17 5.99
C TYR A 53 -5.04 3.76 6.01
N HIS A 54 -5.70 2.83 6.69
CA HIS A 54 -5.26 1.45 6.80
C HIS A 54 -6.41 0.53 6.37
N PHE A 55 -6.15 -0.33 5.39
CA PHE A 55 -7.18 -1.19 4.82
C PHE A 55 -6.69 -2.63 4.73
N VAL A 56 -7.62 -3.56 4.84
CA VAL A 56 -7.39 -4.98 4.60
C VAL A 56 -8.27 -5.46 3.45
N CYS A 57 -7.71 -6.38 2.67
CA CYS A 57 -8.44 -7.10 1.65
C CYS A 57 -8.83 -8.46 2.21
N ILE A 58 -10.11 -8.79 2.15
CA ILE A 58 -10.69 -10.03 2.68
C ILE A 58 -11.06 -10.97 1.54
N VAL A 59 -10.56 -12.18 1.59
CA VAL A 59 -10.92 -13.29 0.68
C VAL A 59 -11.39 -14.46 1.52
N ASP A 60 -12.58 -14.98 1.24
CA ASP A 60 -13.17 -16.11 1.97
C ASP A 60 -13.14 -15.93 3.50
N GLY A 61 -13.40 -14.72 3.97
CA GLY A 61 -13.44 -14.37 5.40
C GLY A 61 -12.09 -14.15 6.07
N ALA A 62 -10.97 -14.32 5.38
CA ALA A 62 -9.62 -14.13 5.92
C ALA A 62 -8.90 -12.94 5.29
N VAL A 63 -7.98 -12.33 6.04
CA VAL A 63 -7.14 -11.24 5.53
C VAL A 63 -6.16 -11.80 4.49
N ALA A 64 -6.24 -11.28 3.27
CA ALA A 64 -5.36 -11.66 2.15
C ALA A 64 -4.34 -10.57 1.81
N GLY A 65 -4.58 -9.33 2.23
CA GLY A 65 -3.69 -8.20 1.96
C GLY A 65 -3.94 -7.04 2.91
N PHE A 66 -2.94 -6.15 2.99
CA PHE A 66 -2.93 -5.00 3.88
C PHE A 66 -2.23 -3.83 3.23
N ILE A 67 -2.77 -2.64 3.42
CA ILE A 67 -2.11 -1.38 3.09
C ILE A 67 -2.19 -0.42 4.26
N SER A 68 -1.13 0.34 4.46
CA SER A 68 -1.05 1.39 5.48
C SER A 68 -0.55 2.68 4.86
N GLY A 69 -1.17 3.77 5.24
CA GLY A 69 -0.77 5.10 4.81
C GLY A 69 -0.94 6.13 5.92
N ARG A 70 -0.48 7.34 5.61
CA ARG A 70 -0.69 8.53 6.45
C ARG A 70 -0.81 9.77 5.58
N ARG A 71 -1.44 10.79 6.13
CA ARG A 71 -1.53 12.10 5.49
C ARG A 71 -0.98 13.17 6.43
N ILE A 72 -0.19 14.07 5.88
CA ILE A 72 0.35 15.25 6.58
C ILE A 72 0.04 16.44 5.70
N THR A 73 -0.96 17.23 6.07
CA THR A 73 -1.46 18.37 5.30
C THR A 73 -1.88 17.99 3.88
N VAL A 74 -1.20 18.47 2.86
CA VAL A 74 -1.50 18.20 1.43
C VAL A 74 -0.68 17.04 0.85
N GLU A 75 0.16 16.44 1.64
CA GLU A 75 0.97 15.28 1.26
C GLU A 75 0.49 14.02 1.96
N ALA A 76 0.57 12.91 1.26
CA ALA A 76 0.27 11.60 1.82
C ALA A 76 1.38 10.62 1.50
N GLU A 77 1.43 9.53 2.23
CA GLU A 77 2.46 8.51 2.10
C GLU A 77 1.86 7.12 2.21
N ILE A 78 2.23 6.23 1.30
CA ILE A 78 2.00 4.79 1.49
C ILE A 78 3.18 4.26 2.28
N LEU A 79 2.92 3.70 3.46
CA LEU A 79 3.93 3.23 4.39
C LEU A 79 4.22 1.74 4.25
N ASN A 80 3.23 0.95 3.91
CA ASN A 80 3.37 -0.50 3.78
C ASN A 80 2.27 -1.07 2.88
N LEU A 81 2.61 -2.07 2.10
CA LEU A 81 1.69 -2.83 1.26
C LEU A 81 2.17 -4.27 1.21
N ALA A 82 1.30 -5.20 1.51
CA ALA A 82 1.60 -6.62 1.39
C ALA A 82 0.36 -7.42 1.00
N VAL A 83 0.56 -8.44 0.17
CA VAL A 83 -0.47 -9.40 -0.26
C VAL A 83 0.09 -10.80 -0.05
N LYS A 84 -0.72 -11.71 0.50
CA LYS A 84 -0.34 -13.12 0.63
C LYS A 84 0.13 -13.68 -0.70
N PRO A 85 1.20 -14.50 -0.73
CA PRO A 85 1.76 -15.03 -1.98
C PRO A 85 0.74 -15.70 -2.89
N GLU A 86 -0.19 -16.49 -2.33
CA GLU A 86 -1.23 -17.21 -3.07
C GLU A 86 -2.28 -16.29 -3.73
N PHE A 87 -2.35 -15.03 -3.31
CA PHE A 87 -3.29 -14.04 -3.88
C PHE A 87 -2.60 -12.95 -4.71
N ARG A 88 -1.29 -13.05 -4.92
CA ARG A 88 -0.56 -12.09 -5.75
C ARG A 88 -0.97 -12.19 -7.23
N ARG A 89 -0.80 -11.10 -7.98
CA ARG A 89 -1.15 -10.97 -9.39
C ARG A 89 -2.63 -11.19 -9.72
N GLN A 90 -3.50 -11.00 -8.72
CA GLN A 90 -4.96 -11.12 -8.87
C GLN A 90 -5.68 -9.77 -8.67
N GLY A 91 -4.94 -8.68 -8.66
CA GLY A 91 -5.50 -7.32 -8.55
C GLY A 91 -5.77 -6.84 -7.12
N LEU A 92 -5.44 -7.61 -6.07
CA LEU A 92 -5.68 -7.21 -4.68
C LEU A 92 -4.82 -6.00 -4.29
N GLY A 93 -3.55 -6.03 -4.62
CA GLY A 93 -2.63 -4.91 -4.34
C GLY A 93 -3.06 -3.62 -5.03
N GLN A 94 -3.44 -3.70 -6.28
CA GLN A 94 -3.96 -2.57 -7.05
C GLN A 94 -5.23 -2.00 -6.43
N ALA A 95 -6.15 -2.87 -6.00
CA ALA A 95 -7.39 -2.44 -5.36
C ALA A 95 -7.13 -1.75 -4.01
N LEU A 96 -6.19 -2.25 -3.21
CA LEU A 96 -5.76 -1.63 -1.95
C LEU A 96 -5.17 -0.24 -2.19
N VAL A 97 -4.29 -0.10 -3.18
CA VAL A 97 -3.71 1.21 -3.53
C VAL A 97 -4.80 2.18 -3.99
N HIS A 98 -5.73 1.75 -4.83
CA HIS A 98 -6.82 2.61 -5.28
C HIS A 98 -7.69 3.12 -4.13
N VAL A 99 -8.03 2.26 -3.17
CA VAL A 99 -8.85 2.66 -2.00
C VAL A 99 -8.14 3.73 -1.17
N VAL A 100 -6.85 3.56 -0.87
CA VAL A 100 -6.12 4.54 -0.07
C VAL A 100 -5.88 5.85 -0.84
N LEU A 101 -5.60 5.78 -2.15
CA LEU A 101 -5.46 6.97 -2.99
C LEU A 101 -6.76 7.78 -3.03
N GLU A 102 -7.89 7.11 -3.16
CA GLU A 102 -9.21 7.76 -3.15
C GLU A 102 -9.46 8.44 -1.80
N ARG A 103 -9.14 7.79 -0.69
CA ARG A 103 -9.27 8.37 0.64
C ARG A 103 -8.35 9.59 0.81
N PHE A 104 -7.11 9.51 0.39
CA PHE A 104 -6.18 10.65 0.42
C PHE A 104 -6.73 11.83 -0.39
N CYS A 105 -7.25 11.59 -1.58
CA CYS A 105 -7.84 12.61 -2.42
C CYS A 105 -9.05 13.28 -1.76
N GLN A 106 -9.96 12.49 -1.22
CA GLN A 106 -11.15 12.97 -0.50
C GLN A 106 -10.77 13.85 0.70
N ASP A 107 -9.68 13.52 1.38
CA ASP A 107 -9.21 14.26 2.55
C ASP A 107 -8.27 15.42 2.20
N GLY A 108 -8.11 15.75 0.91
CA GLY A 108 -7.41 16.94 0.44
C GLY A 108 -5.91 16.77 0.22
N ALA A 109 -5.39 15.55 0.22
CA ALA A 109 -4.01 15.33 -0.22
C ALA A 109 -3.87 15.60 -1.72
N LEU A 110 -2.80 16.26 -2.12
CA LEU A 110 -2.50 16.60 -3.52
C LEU A 110 -1.47 15.65 -4.13
N GLN A 111 -0.56 15.14 -3.31
CA GLN A 111 0.51 14.23 -3.73
C GLN A 111 0.64 13.05 -2.79
N VAL A 112 1.01 11.91 -3.35
CA VAL A 112 1.29 10.68 -2.60
C VAL A 112 2.71 10.23 -2.90
N PHE A 113 3.45 9.93 -1.84
CA PHE A 113 4.83 9.45 -1.88
C PHE A 113 4.91 8.03 -1.35
N LEU A 114 5.93 7.33 -1.78
CA LEU A 114 6.33 6.04 -1.19
C LEU A 114 7.83 5.83 -1.37
N GLU A 115 8.39 4.94 -0.58
CA GLU A 115 9.76 4.49 -0.67
C GLU A 115 9.78 2.99 -0.96
N VAL A 116 10.65 2.56 -1.84
CA VAL A 116 10.79 1.18 -2.27
C VAL A 116 12.27 0.82 -2.41
N ARG A 117 12.64 -0.42 -2.04
CA ARG A 117 14.01 -0.89 -2.27
C ARG A 117 14.37 -0.81 -3.74
N GLU A 118 15.54 -0.28 -4.04
CA GLU A 118 16.06 -0.13 -5.41
C GLU A 118 16.06 -1.46 -6.18
N SER A 119 16.32 -2.56 -5.50
CA SER A 119 16.30 -3.92 -6.07
C SER A 119 14.91 -4.52 -6.28
N ASN A 120 13.88 -3.91 -5.71
CA ASN A 120 12.51 -4.42 -5.82
C ASN A 120 11.88 -4.02 -7.16
N HIS A 121 12.36 -4.60 -8.25
CA HIS A 121 11.90 -4.27 -9.60
C HIS A 121 10.43 -4.57 -9.83
N SER A 122 9.91 -5.61 -9.18
CA SER A 122 8.49 -5.98 -9.26
C SER A 122 7.59 -4.88 -8.69
N ALA A 123 7.91 -4.37 -7.50
CA ALA A 123 7.17 -3.28 -6.88
C ALA A 123 7.31 -1.97 -7.67
N ILE A 124 8.52 -1.65 -8.12
CA ILE A 124 8.77 -0.44 -8.93
C ILE A 124 7.89 -0.47 -10.19
N SER A 125 7.87 -1.58 -10.92
CA SER A 125 7.01 -1.75 -12.11
C SER A 125 5.53 -1.65 -11.77
N PHE A 126 5.12 -2.24 -10.65
CA PHE A 126 3.75 -2.18 -10.15
C PHE A 126 3.33 -0.72 -9.90
N TYR A 127 4.13 0.05 -9.17
CA TYR A 127 3.81 1.44 -8.87
C TYR A 127 3.87 2.34 -10.11
N ARG A 128 4.81 2.09 -11.04
CA ARG A 128 4.84 2.82 -12.32
C ARG A 128 3.55 2.63 -13.10
N ARG A 129 3.00 1.43 -13.15
CA ARG A 129 1.70 1.18 -13.81
C ARG A 129 0.54 1.92 -13.14
N LEU A 130 0.67 2.22 -11.85
CA LEU A 130 -0.31 3.02 -11.11
C LEU A 130 -0.05 4.53 -11.17
N GLY A 131 0.87 4.97 -12.02
CA GLY A 131 1.15 6.38 -12.26
C GLY A 131 2.20 7.01 -11.34
N PHE A 132 2.85 6.23 -10.49
CA PHE A 132 3.98 6.72 -9.70
C PHE A 132 5.23 6.87 -10.57
N ARG A 133 6.02 7.90 -10.29
CA ARG A 133 7.29 8.17 -10.96
C ARG A 133 8.40 8.34 -9.92
N GLU A 134 9.61 7.95 -10.28
CA GLU A 134 10.78 8.18 -9.44
C GLU A 134 11.09 9.67 -9.38
N ILE A 135 11.23 10.19 -8.16
CA ILE A 135 11.56 11.59 -7.92
C ILE A 135 12.85 11.77 -7.14
N GLY A 136 13.40 10.71 -6.59
CA GLY A 136 14.63 10.77 -5.80
C GLY A 136 15.12 9.40 -5.37
N ARG A 137 16.27 9.42 -4.71
CA ARG A 137 16.94 8.22 -4.20
C ARG A 137 17.56 8.57 -2.84
N ARG A 138 17.38 7.69 -1.87
CA ARG A 138 17.98 7.82 -0.53
C ARG A 138 19.03 6.74 -0.33
N GLU A 139 20.29 7.14 -0.29
CA GLU A 139 21.40 6.24 0.00
C GLU A 139 21.30 5.70 1.44
N GLY A 140 21.65 4.41 1.61
CA GLY A 140 21.74 3.79 2.92
C GLY A 140 20.46 3.77 3.72
N TYR A 141 19.29 3.87 3.08
CA TYR A 141 18.00 3.94 3.73
C TYR A 141 17.63 2.65 4.45
N TYR A 142 17.88 1.50 3.80
CA TYR A 142 17.71 0.18 4.40
C TYR A 142 19.02 -0.33 4.97
N SER A 143 18.96 -1.02 6.10
CA SER A 143 20.15 -1.51 6.82
C SER A 143 20.37 -3.02 6.74
N ASP A 144 19.32 -3.78 6.44
CA ASP A 144 19.41 -5.25 6.40
C ASP A 144 18.58 -5.83 5.22
N PRO A 145 19.24 -6.13 4.10
CA PRO A 145 20.62 -5.74 3.73
C PRO A 145 20.72 -4.23 3.46
N PRO A 146 21.94 -3.65 3.53
CA PRO A 146 22.15 -2.25 3.18
C PRO A 146 21.76 -1.99 1.73
N GLU A 147 20.90 -1.02 1.50
CA GLU A 147 20.39 -0.71 0.18
C GLU A 147 19.77 0.68 0.13
N ALA A 148 19.81 1.31 -1.03
CA ALA A 148 19.13 2.56 -1.26
C ALA A 148 17.60 2.36 -1.43
N ALA A 149 16.85 3.39 -1.08
CA ALA A 149 15.44 3.51 -1.44
C ALA A 149 15.27 4.41 -2.66
N LEU A 150 14.39 4.02 -3.57
CA LEU A 150 13.83 4.94 -4.55
C LEU A 150 12.62 5.62 -3.93
N VAL A 151 12.54 6.93 -4.08
CA VAL A 151 11.35 7.70 -3.70
C VAL A 151 10.49 7.87 -4.93
N MET A 152 9.25 7.45 -4.85
CA MET A 152 8.29 7.55 -5.94
C MET A 152 7.11 8.43 -5.52
N ALA A 153 6.53 9.15 -6.46
CA ALA A 153 5.39 10.01 -6.19
C ALA A 153 4.40 10.05 -7.37
N ARG A 154 3.17 10.40 -7.03
CA ARG A 154 2.14 10.73 -8.02
C ARG A 154 1.17 11.75 -7.43
N PRO A 155 0.46 12.54 -8.26
CA PRO A 155 -0.69 13.29 -7.79
C PRO A 155 -1.81 12.33 -7.36
N THR A 156 -2.66 12.76 -6.42
CA THR A 156 -3.80 11.95 -5.96
C THR A 156 -4.87 11.80 -7.04
N THR A 157 -5.06 12.83 -7.86
CA THR A 157 -5.96 12.78 -9.03
C THR A 157 -5.20 12.32 -10.25
N PRO A 158 -5.79 11.51 -11.13
CA PRO A 158 -5.18 11.22 -12.43
C PRO A 158 -5.00 12.54 -13.19
N SER A 159 -3.86 12.67 -13.87
CA SER A 159 -3.63 13.80 -14.78
C SER A 159 -4.80 13.85 -15.75
N SER A 160 -5.52 14.97 -15.81
CA SER A 160 -6.50 15.17 -16.88
C SER A 160 -5.76 15.01 -18.21
N PRO A 161 -6.31 14.26 -19.18
CA PRO A 161 -5.70 14.22 -20.49
C PRO A 161 -5.58 15.66 -20.98
N SER A 162 -4.37 16.03 -21.39
CA SER A 162 -4.17 17.34 -22.03
C SER A 162 -5.14 17.41 -23.20
N VAL A 163 -6.12 18.30 -23.10
CA VAL A 163 -6.92 18.67 -24.26
C VAL A 163 -5.98 19.46 -25.15
N GLY A 164 -5.38 18.74 -26.08
CA GLY A 164 -4.61 19.36 -27.15
C GLY A 164 -5.54 19.91 -28.20
#